data_2dc337acb286c619af348944626e20ba
#
_entry.id   2dc337acb286c619af348944626e20ba
#
_cell.length_a   1.000
_cell.length_b   1.000
_cell.length_c   1.000
_cell.angle_alpha   90.00
_cell.angle_beta   90.00
_cell.angle_gamma   90.00
#
_symmetry.space_group_name_H-M   'P 1'
#
loop_
_entity.id
_entity.type
_entity.pdbx_description
1 polymer ?
#
loop_
_entity_poly.entity_id
_entity_poly.type
_entity_poly.pdbx_seq_one_letter_code
_entity_poly.pdbx_strand_id
1 'polypeptide(L)'
;MKVKGLRYLLASAIITTALSLLIGGFATISINNSQIAEIDSQLNTIADYVRQKSEAPVSAALDSAAEQDFNVTIALLSNSGELTIINESALNLIDPPANSVIAQALTSAITVKADEDYRLIALTISGGDRLLLADSLSSANETFVNNLTRLIYFTCAADVIAIALSYLVIRRNNRKLQADSLARMQSFLADASHELRTPLTVIKGYSEMLAKGQIKDDGDRQRAFDRVNSEIVRMENLIHDLLLLAELGETSAPIREEVDLSELVSSYSRDFKTLNPGRSVALEIEDGLSCLGSIDHLKRLMQNILNNIVRHTPVDAPVHIKLSRNGKKLSLVIEDGGAGLSETSYRDGIELLNRFDTSRSRDTGGSGLGLSIIAAIVHEHGGTLALRKSTLGGLAVEVSI
;
A
#
# COMPACT_ATOMS: atom_id res chain seq x y z
N MET A 1 2.50 11.49 -0.42
CA MET A 1 1.34 10.79 -1.03
C MET A 1 1.46 10.57 -2.54
N LYS A 2 1.90 11.54 -3.37
CA LYS A 2 2.06 11.36 -4.84
C LYS A 2 2.97 10.18 -5.23
N VAL A 3 4.06 9.95 -4.50
CA VAL A 3 5.04 8.87 -4.80
C VAL A 3 4.48 7.46 -4.56
N LYS A 4 3.64 7.26 -3.54
CA LYS A 4 3.02 5.95 -3.27
C LYS A 4 2.00 5.56 -4.35
N GLY A 5 1.17 6.52 -4.81
CA GLY A 5 0.21 6.28 -5.88
C GLY A 5 0.87 5.88 -7.21
N LEU A 6 1.97 6.55 -7.58
CA LEU A 6 2.73 6.22 -8.78
C LEU A 6 3.32 4.80 -8.73
N ARG A 7 3.79 4.36 -7.56
CA ARG A 7 4.30 2.98 -7.39
C ARG A 7 3.24 1.92 -7.62
N TYR A 8 1.99 2.14 -7.19
CA TYR A 8 0.89 1.19 -7.45
C TYR A 8 0.50 1.14 -8.93
N LEU A 9 0.49 2.30 -9.63
CA LEU A 9 0.25 2.34 -11.08
C LEU A 9 1.33 1.58 -11.85
N LEU A 10 2.59 1.80 -11.53
CA LEU A 10 3.71 1.09 -12.15
C LEU A 10 3.69 -0.40 -11.83
N ALA A 11 3.40 -0.78 -10.59
CA ALA A 11 3.32 -2.18 -10.19
C ALA A 11 2.19 -2.93 -10.93
N SER A 12 1.02 -2.30 -11.10
CA SER A 12 -0.09 -2.93 -11.85
C SER A 12 0.26 -3.15 -13.31
N ALA A 13 0.89 -2.17 -13.98
CA ALA A 13 1.34 -2.31 -15.37
C ALA A 13 2.41 -3.40 -15.50
N ILE A 14 3.41 -3.43 -14.63
CA ILE A 14 4.46 -4.47 -14.66
C ILE A 14 3.87 -5.87 -14.49
N ILE A 15 2.92 -6.04 -13.58
CA ILE A 15 2.28 -7.35 -13.32
C ILE A 15 1.45 -7.79 -14.54
N THR A 16 0.64 -6.90 -15.13
CA THR A 16 -0.18 -7.23 -16.30
C THR A 16 0.69 -7.57 -17.50
N THR A 17 1.72 -6.77 -17.79
CA THR A 17 2.67 -7.03 -18.86
C THR A 17 3.39 -8.36 -18.67
N ALA A 18 3.93 -8.63 -17.47
CA ALA A 18 4.63 -9.87 -17.18
C ALA A 18 3.72 -11.10 -17.35
N LEU A 19 2.49 -11.04 -16.86
CA LEU A 19 1.52 -12.13 -16.97
C LEU A 19 1.11 -12.37 -18.43
N SER A 20 0.85 -11.32 -19.20
CA SER A 20 0.49 -11.38 -20.62
C SER A 20 1.63 -11.97 -21.44
N LEU A 21 2.89 -11.54 -21.21
CA LEU A 21 4.05 -12.06 -21.90
C LEU A 21 4.33 -13.54 -21.56
N LEU A 22 4.11 -13.94 -20.30
CA LEU A 22 4.33 -15.32 -19.87
C LEU A 22 3.30 -16.25 -20.51
N ILE A 23 2.01 -15.93 -20.38
CA ILE A 23 0.93 -16.80 -20.87
C ILE A 23 0.83 -16.71 -22.40
N GLY A 24 0.77 -15.51 -22.96
CA GLY A 24 0.59 -15.28 -24.39
C GLY A 24 1.84 -15.67 -25.19
N GLY A 25 3.03 -15.38 -24.67
CA GLY A 25 4.29 -15.80 -25.27
C GLY A 25 4.43 -17.32 -25.31
N PHE A 26 4.13 -18.00 -24.21
CA PHE A 26 4.12 -19.45 -24.16
C PHE A 26 3.12 -20.05 -25.16
N ALA A 27 1.90 -19.51 -25.21
CA ALA A 27 0.88 -19.99 -26.17
C ALA A 27 1.33 -19.78 -27.62
N THR A 28 1.89 -18.62 -27.96
CA THR A 28 2.37 -18.32 -29.32
C THR A 28 3.50 -19.26 -29.75
N ILE A 29 4.48 -19.50 -28.88
CA ILE A 29 5.57 -20.46 -29.14
C ILE A 29 5.04 -21.89 -29.25
N SER A 30 4.11 -22.29 -28.40
CA SER A 30 3.53 -23.63 -28.43
C SER A 30 2.75 -23.90 -29.72
N ILE A 31 1.98 -22.94 -30.21
CA ILE A 31 1.25 -23.03 -31.49
C ILE A 31 2.25 -23.17 -32.64
N ASN A 32 3.28 -22.34 -32.68
CA ASN A 32 4.31 -22.40 -33.73
C ASN A 32 5.02 -23.77 -33.75
N ASN A 33 5.42 -24.27 -32.59
CA ASN A 33 6.05 -25.58 -32.49
C ASN A 33 5.11 -26.72 -32.93
N SER A 34 3.81 -26.58 -32.63
CA SER A 34 2.81 -27.56 -33.09
C SER A 34 2.65 -27.56 -34.60
N GLN A 35 2.65 -26.41 -35.26
CA GLN A 35 2.56 -26.33 -36.72
C GLN A 35 3.84 -26.89 -37.39
N ILE A 36 5.01 -26.62 -36.85
CA ILE A 36 6.25 -27.23 -37.35
C ILE A 36 6.23 -28.76 -37.17
N ALA A 37 5.74 -29.27 -36.05
CA ALA A 37 5.63 -30.69 -35.78
C ALA A 37 4.63 -31.38 -36.72
N GLU A 38 3.57 -30.68 -37.14
CA GLU A 38 2.60 -31.17 -38.10
C GLU A 38 3.22 -31.33 -39.49
N ILE A 39 3.98 -30.29 -39.95
CA ILE A 39 4.76 -30.37 -41.21
C ILE A 39 5.76 -31.53 -41.15
N ASP A 40 6.49 -31.68 -40.04
CA ASP A 40 7.41 -32.80 -39.88
C ASP A 40 6.70 -34.16 -39.92
N SER A 41 5.52 -34.29 -39.39
CA SER A 41 4.72 -35.47 -39.45
C SER A 41 4.27 -35.84 -40.89
N GLN A 42 3.87 -34.80 -41.66
CA GLN A 42 3.49 -34.99 -43.07
C GLN A 42 4.69 -35.46 -43.91
N LEU A 43 5.82 -34.77 -43.75
CA LEU A 43 7.06 -35.15 -44.48
C LEU A 43 7.54 -36.56 -44.11
N ASN A 44 7.51 -36.92 -42.84
CA ASN A 44 7.85 -38.27 -42.37
C ASN A 44 6.90 -39.35 -42.92
N THR A 45 5.59 -39.06 -42.97
CA THR A 45 4.59 -39.97 -43.50
C THR A 45 4.88 -40.34 -44.97
N ILE A 46 5.17 -39.32 -45.78
CA ILE A 46 5.58 -39.54 -47.19
C ILE A 46 6.92 -40.29 -47.24
N ALA A 47 7.91 -39.90 -46.45
CA ALA A 47 9.21 -40.53 -46.40
C ALA A 47 9.15 -42.01 -46.06
N ASP A 48 8.30 -42.41 -45.07
CA ASP A 48 8.12 -43.79 -44.67
C ASP A 48 7.38 -44.62 -45.71
N TYR A 49 6.41 -44.01 -46.40
CA TYR A 49 5.73 -44.67 -47.52
C TYR A 49 6.68 -44.94 -48.67
N VAL A 50 7.55 -43.99 -48.99
CA VAL A 50 8.60 -44.16 -50.02
C VAL A 50 9.60 -45.26 -49.64
N ARG A 51 10.01 -45.33 -48.36
CA ARG A 51 10.90 -46.41 -47.86
C ARG A 51 10.30 -47.78 -48.01
N GLN A 52 8.97 -47.92 -47.88
CA GLN A 52 8.26 -49.23 -48.06
C GLN A 52 8.13 -49.63 -49.52
N LYS A 53 7.97 -48.69 -50.46
CA LYS A 53 7.81 -48.91 -51.88
C LYS A 53 9.07 -48.58 -52.69
N SER A 54 10.18 -49.20 -52.37
CA SER A 54 11.52 -48.88 -52.91
C SER A 54 11.71 -49.04 -54.41
N GLU A 55 10.79 -49.75 -55.12
CA GLU A 55 10.87 -49.97 -56.57
C GLU A 55 10.53 -48.71 -57.41
N ALA A 56 9.68 -47.80 -56.89
CA ALA A 56 9.24 -46.59 -57.59
C ALA A 56 9.14 -45.40 -56.62
N PRO A 57 10.26 -44.87 -56.09
CA PRO A 57 10.26 -43.91 -54.99
C PRO A 57 9.58 -42.59 -55.32
N VAL A 58 9.69 -42.10 -56.53
CA VAL A 58 9.10 -40.82 -56.99
C VAL A 58 7.57 -40.95 -57.08
N SER A 59 7.05 -42.00 -57.71
CA SER A 59 5.57 -42.25 -57.79
C SER A 59 5.00 -42.52 -56.41
N ALA A 60 5.70 -43.26 -55.57
CA ALA A 60 5.28 -43.49 -54.19
C ALA A 60 5.14 -42.20 -53.38
N ALA A 61 6.07 -41.22 -53.54
CA ALA A 61 5.96 -39.91 -52.90
C ALA A 61 4.75 -39.13 -53.42
N LEU A 62 4.53 -39.10 -54.73
CA LEU A 62 3.38 -38.44 -55.34
C LEU A 62 2.04 -39.06 -54.89
N ASP A 63 1.94 -40.40 -54.91
CA ASP A 63 0.76 -41.11 -54.50
C ASP A 63 0.42 -40.84 -53.02
N SER A 64 1.42 -40.90 -52.14
CA SER A 64 1.24 -40.64 -50.72
C SER A 64 0.84 -39.18 -50.43
N ALA A 65 1.45 -38.21 -51.13
CA ALA A 65 1.07 -36.81 -50.98
C ALA A 65 -0.36 -36.55 -51.50
N ALA A 66 -0.74 -37.13 -52.63
CA ALA A 66 -2.07 -36.97 -53.22
C ALA A 66 -3.17 -37.68 -52.41
N GLU A 67 -2.90 -38.89 -51.90
CA GLU A 67 -3.86 -39.64 -51.10
C GLU A 67 -4.23 -38.93 -49.78
N GLN A 68 -3.28 -38.18 -49.21
CA GLN A 68 -3.45 -37.48 -47.93
C GLN A 68 -3.67 -35.95 -48.07
N ASP A 69 -3.74 -35.47 -49.32
CA ASP A 69 -3.90 -34.02 -49.63
C ASP A 69 -2.81 -33.15 -48.99
N PHE A 70 -1.56 -33.65 -48.97
CA PHE A 70 -0.41 -32.91 -48.47
C PHE A 70 0.18 -32.03 -49.56
N ASN A 71 0.38 -30.73 -49.24
CA ASN A 71 0.96 -29.74 -50.14
C ASN A 71 2.49 -29.70 -50.00
N VAL A 72 3.16 -30.82 -50.30
CA VAL A 72 4.60 -31.00 -50.14
C VAL A 72 5.29 -30.87 -51.49
N THR A 73 6.39 -30.15 -51.61
CA THR A 73 7.28 -30.12 -52.79
C THR A 73 8.10 -31.41 -52.83
N ILE A 74 8.01 -32.10 -53.95
CA ILE A 74 8.79 -33.31 -54.22
C ILE A 74 9.79 -32.94 -55.33
N ALA A 75 11.08 -33.09 -55.06
CA ALA A 75 12.12 -32.80 -56.01
C ALA A 75 13.16 -33.92 -56.04
N LEU A 76 13.72 -34.15 -57.22
CA LEU A 76 14.79 -35.08 -57.44
C LEU A 76 16.12 -34.33 -57.62
N LEU A 77 17.11 -34.69 -56.84
CA LEU A 77 18.45 -34.20 -56.94
C LEU A 77 19.36 -35.32 -57.49
N SER A 78 19.77 -35.14 -58.70
CA SER A 78 20.71 -36.08 -59.36
C SER A 78 22.10 -36.07 -58.74
N ASN A 79 22.85 -37.16 -58.88
CA ASN A 79 24.25 -37.24 -58.49
C ASN A 79 25.15 -36.19 -59.23
N SER A 80 24.68 -35.67 -60.40
CA SER A 80 25.34 -34.59 -61.16
C SER A 80 25.10 -33.20 -60.48
N GLY A 81 24.23 -33.10 -59.51
CA GLY A 81 23.83 -31.83 -58.86
C GLY A 81 22.67 -31.11 -59.52
N GLU A 82 22.01 -31.70 -60.48
CA GLU A 82 20.84 -31.16 -61.17
C GLU A 82 19.58 -31.37 -60.29
N LEU A 83 18.83 -30.31 -60.01
CA LEU A 83 17.59 -30.34 -59.25
C LEU A 83 16.38 -30.33 -60.21
N THR A 84 15.54 -31.29 -60.12
CA THR A 84 14.30 -31.37 -60.90
C THR A 84 13.09 -31.41 -59.95
N ILE A 85 12.22 -30.39 -60.02
CA ILE A 85 10.95 -30.37 -59.28
C ILE A 85 9.97 -31.30 -59.99
N ILE A 86 9.35 -32.18 -59.22
CA ILE A 86 8.46 -33.21 -59.76
C ILE A 86 6.98 -32.77 -59.72
N ASN A 87 6.58 -32.03 -58.69
CA ASN A 87 5.20 -31.58 -58.57
C ASN A 87 5.15 -30.05 -58.36
N GLU A 88 4.07 -29.43 -58.81
CA GLU A 88 3.77 -28.04 -58.47
C GLU A 88 3.28 -27.97 -57.01
N SER A 89 3.96 -27.14 -56.22
CA SER A 89 3.59 -26.85 -54.84
C SER A 89 3.86 -25.36 -54.53
N ALA A 90 3.43 -24.93 -53.37
CA ALA A 90 3.61 -23.55 -52.92
C ALA A 90 5.09 -23.15 -52.77
N LEU A 91 5.96 -24.12 -52.46
CA LEU A 91 7.40 -23.86 -52.29
C LEU A 91 8.14 -23.95 -53.62
N ASN A 92 8.71 -22.90 -54.08
CA ASN A 92 9.56 -22.86 -55.30
C ASN A 92 11.04 -23.06 -54.95
N LEU A 93 11.52 -24.31 -55.03
CA LEU A 93 12.93 -24.67 -54.85
C LEU A 93 13.71 -24.30 -56.08
N ILE A 94 14.32 -23.10 -56.13
CA ILE A 94 15.07 -22.62 -57.33
C ILE A 94 16.47 -23.21 -57.37
N ASP A 95 17.16 -23.30 -56.22
CA ASP A 95 18.54 -23.78 -56.10
C ASP A 95 18.65 -25.05 -55.26
N PRO A 96 19.53 -25.99 -55.59
CA PRO A 96 19.76 -27.15 -54.78
C PRO A 96 20.33 -26.80 -53.40
N PRO A 97 19.79 -27.37 -52.30
CA PRO A 97 20.36 -27.16 -50.98
C PRO A 97 21.81 -27.60 -50.88
N ALA A 98 22.62 -26.93 -50.06
CA ALA A 98 24.01 -27.28 -49.84
C ALA A 98 24.18 -28.74 -49.40
N ASN A 99 25.23 -29.42 -49.82
CA ASN A 99 25.47 -30.83 -49.47
C ASN A 99 25.49 -31.10 -47.96
N SER A 100 25.93 -30.16 -47.14
CA SER A 100 25.90 -30.26 -45.69
C SER A 100 24.46 -30.27 -45.14
N VAL A 101 23.57 -29.50 -45.73
CA VAL A 101 22.12 -29.43 -45.39
C VAL A 101 21.45 -30.76 -45.78
N ILE A 102 21.72 -31.25 -46.98
CA ILE A 102 21.18 -32.54 -47.46
C ILE A 102 21.63 -33.69 -46.55
N ALA A 103 22.92 -33.69 -46.13
CA ALA A 103 23.42 -34.72 -45.22
C ALA A 103 22.68 -34.75 -43.88
N GLN A 104 22.27 -33.61 -43.36
CA GLN A 104 21.46 -33.51 -42.14
C GLN A 104 20.00 -33.95 -42.43
N ALA A 105 19.45 -33.55 -43.57
CA ALA A 105 18.09 -33.88 -43.98
C ALA A 105 17.86 -35.38 -44.19
N LEU A 106 18.93 -36.15 -44.42
CA LEU A 106 18.88 -37.61 -44.51
C LEU A 106 18.55 -38.31 -43.18
N THR A 107 18.80 -37.63 -42.05
CA THR A 107 18.62 -38.20 -40.69
C THR A 107 17.30 -37.75 -40.03
N SER A 108 16.88 -36.56 -40.31
CA SER A 108 15.64 -35.97 -39.72
C SER A 108 15.20 -34.72 -40.50
N ALA A 109 13.94 -34.33 -40.32
CA ALA A 109 13.47 -33.07 -40.88
C ALA A 109 14.26 -31.91 -40.31
N ILE A 110 14.74 -31.01 -41.16
CA ILE A 110 15.51 -29.84 -40.80
C ILE A 110 14.90 -28.56 -41.37
N THR A 111 15.11 -27.42 -40.72
CA THR A 111 14.75 -26.12 -41.28
C THR A 111 15.87 -25.58 -42.13
N VAL A 112 15.56 -25.26 -43.39
CA VAL A 112 16.44 -24.58 -44.29
C VAL A 112 16.03 -23.13 -44.38
N LYS A 113 17.02 -22.24 -44.16
CA LYS A 113 16.81 -20.80 -44.27
C LYS A 113 17.14 -20.37 -45.69
N ALA A 114 16.15 -19.79 -46.37
CA ALA A 114 16.24 -19.27 -47.72
C ALA A 114 15.41 -17.98 -47.81
N ASP A 115 15.09 -17.50 -49.01
CA ASP A 115 14.14 -16.38 -49.19
C ASP A 115 12.77 -16.73 -48.56
N GLU A 116 12.39 -18.00 -48.70
CA GLU A 116 11.26 -18.60 -48.00
C GLU A 116 11.77 -19.79 -47.16
N ASP A 117 11.66 -19.71 -45.84
CA ASP A 117 12.08 -20.78 -44.95
C ASP A 117 11.22 -22.03 -45.17
N TYR A 118 11.84 -23.21 -45.19
CA TYR A 118 11.14 -24.47 -45.39
C TYR A 118 11.71 -25.61 -44.54
N ARG A 119 10.90 -26.65 -44.37
CA ARG A 119 11.31 -27.93 -43.76
C ARG A 119 11.73 -28.89 -44.89
N LEU A 120 12.78 -29.62 -44.65
CA LEU A 120 13.36 -30.54 -45.65
C LEU A 120 13.64 -31.90 -45.03
N ILE A 121 13.23 -32.94 -45.74
CA ILE A 121 13.68 -34.36 -45.54
C ILE A 121 14.30 -34.80 -46.87
N ALA A 122 15.40 -35.53 -46.80
CA ALA A 122 16.04 -36.16 -47.96
C ALA A 122 16.03 -37.68 -47.82
N LEU A 123 15.84 -38.36 -48.95
CA LEU A 123 15.89 -39.83 -49.04
C LEU A 123 16.89 -40.22 -50.13
N THR A 124 17.75 -41.22 -49.88
CA THR A 124 18.61 -41.79 -50.91
C THR A 124 17.81 -42.83 -51.70
N ILE A 125 17.78 -42.72 -53.00
CA ILE A 125 17.10 -43.63 -53.90
C ILE A 125 18.10 -44.44 -54.76
N SER A 126 17.58 -45.39 -55.57
CA SER A 126 18.41 -46.24 -56.44
C SER A 126 19.20 -45.41 -57.43
N GLY A 127 20.50 -45.70 -57.59
CA GLY A 127 21.39 -44.96 -58.46
C GLY A 127 22.22 -43.85 -57.81
N GLY A 128 21.98 -43.58 -56.48
CA GLY A 128 22.71 -42.55 -55.74
C GLY A 128 22.08 -41.14 -55.81
N ASP A 129 20.97 -41.00 -56.53
CA ASP A 129 20.17 -39.79 -56.56
C ASP A 129 19.44 -39.60 -55.23
N ARG A 130 18.99 -38.40 -54.96
CA ARG A 130 18.30 -38.05 -53.69
C ARG A 130 16.91 -37.48 -53.98
N LEU A 131 15.91 -38.05 -53.32
CA LEU A 131 14.56 -37.50 -53.30
C LEU A 131 14.44 -36.52 -52.17
N LEU A 132 14.06 -35.29 -52.46
CA LEU A 132 13.86 -34.20 -51.52
C LEU A 132 12.36 -33.98 -51.31
N LEU A 133 11.95 -33.98 -50.07
CA LEU A 133 10.59 -33.65 -49.65
C LEU A 133 10.67 -32.35 -48.85
N ALA A 134 10.02 -31.30 -49.31
CA ALA A 134 10.08 -30.00 -48.67
C ALA A 134 8.69 -29.38 -48.53
N ASP A 135 8.46 -28.65 -47.42
CA ASP A 135 7.26 -27.88 -47.23
C ASP A 135 7.59 -26.48 -46.64
N SER A 136 6.84 -25.49 -47.11
CA SER A 136 7.02 -24.10 -46.72
C SER A 136 6.65 -23.83 -45.27
N LEU A 137 7.47 -23.02 -44.60
CA LEU A 137 7.16 -22.47 -43.27
C LEU A 137 6.45 -21.11 -43.35
N SER A 138 6.11 -20.60 -44.57
CA SER A 138 5.50 -19.26 -44.72
C SER A 138 4.22 -19.10 -43.94
N SER A 139 3.30 -20.08 -43.98
CA SER A 139 2.03 -20.08 -43.24
C SER A 139 2.25 -20.12 -41.71
N ALA A 140 3.21 -20.95 -41.25
CA ALA A 140 3.55 -21.03 -39.83
C ALA A 140 4.17 -19.71 -39.33
N ASN A 141 5.09 -19.13 -40.11
CA ASN A 141 5.76 -17.86 -39.81
C ASN A 141 4.74 -16.68 -39.81
N GLU A 142 3.82 -16.63 -40.78
CA GLU A 142 2.78 -15.64 -40.87
C GLU A 142 1.87 -15.72 -39.63
N THR A 143 1.44 -16.94 -39.28
CA THR A 143 0.61 -17.19 -38.08
C THR A 143 1.35 -16.77 -36.82
N PHE A 144 2.63 -17.06 -36.70
CA PHE A 144 3.47 -16.65 -35.58
C PHE A 144 3.53 -15.13 -35.44
N VAL A 145 3.83 -14.40 -36.51
CA VAL A 145 3.91 -12.95 -36.54
C VAL A 145 2.55 -12.32 -36.21
N ASN A 146 1.47 -12.85 -36.78
CA ASN A 146 0.11 -12.37 -36.50
C ASN A 146 -0.27 -12.60 -35.03
N ASN A 147 0.06 -13.73 -34.44
CA ASN A 147 -0.21 -14.02 -33.02
C ASN A 147 0.66 -13.12 -32.11
N LEU A 148 1.92 -12.89 -32.45
CA LEU A 148 2.78 -11.98 -31.73
C LEU A 148 2.25 -10.54 -31.77
N THR A 149 1.82 -10.08 -32.92
CA THR A 149 1.21 -8.77 -33.11
C THR A 149 -0.07 -8.61 -32.26
N ARG A 150 -0.96 -9.62 -32.29
CA ARG A 150 -2.17 -9.65 -31.44
C ARG A 150 -1.80 -9.62 -29.97
N LEU A 151 -0.82 -10.39 -29.53
CA LEU A 151 -0.34 -10.40 -28.15
C LEU A 151 0.09 -9.01 -27.69
N ILE A 152 0.84 -8.27 -28.53
CA ILE A 152 1.26 -6.90 -28.23
C ILE A 152 0.04 -5.98 -28.04
N TYR A 153 -0.92 -6.02 -28.99
CA TYR A 153 -2.11 -5.19 -28.89
C TYR A 153 -2.95 -5.49 -27.64
N PHE A 154 -3.18 -6.77 -27.32
CA PHE A 154 -3.92 -7.16 -26.12
C PHE A 154 -3.20 -6.78 -24.83
N THR A 155 -1.87 -6.90 -24.80
CA THR A 155 -1.06 -6.48 -23.64
C THR A 155 -1.16 -4.97 -23.43
N CYS A 156 -0.99 -4.18 -24.48
CA CYS A 156 -1.14 -2.71 -24.39
C CYS A 156 -2.55 -2.30 -23.93
N ALA A 157 -3.59 -2.93 -24.46
CA ALA A 157 -4.96 -2.65 -24.04
C ALA A 157 -5.21 -3.02 -22.56
N ALA A 158 -4.71 -4.18 -22.13
CA ALA A 158 -4.79 -4.61 -20.73
C ALA A 158 -4.07 -3.65 -19.78
N ASP A 159 -2.89 -3.16 -20.16
CA ASP A 159 -2.12 -2.20 -19.37
C ASP A 159 -2.85 -0.85 -19.24
N VAL A 160 -3.43 -0.34 -20.33
CA VAL A 160 -4.24 0.88 -20.29
C VAL A 160 -5.43 0.72 -19.32
N ILE A 161 -6.14 -0.41 -19.40
CA ILE A 161 -7.26 -0.70 -18.49
C ILE A 161 -6.78 -0.80 -17.04
N ALA A 162 -5.70 -1.54 -16.77
CA ALA A 162 -5.15 -1.70 -15.42
C ALA A 162 -4.72 -0.36 -14.80
N ILE A 163 -4.05 0.51 -15.60
CA ILE A 163 -3.66 1.86 -15.18
C ILE A 163 -4.90 2.72 -14.89
N ALA A 164 -5.90 2.69 -15.76
CA ALA A 164 -7.14 3.46 -15.58
C ALA A 164 -7.91 3.03 -14.31
N LEU A 165 -8.08 1.73 -14.08
CA LEU A 165 -8.71 1.21 -12.88
C LEU A 165 -7.94 1.57 -11.61
N SER A 166 -6.62 1.40 -11.62
CA SER A 166 -5.75 1.77 -10.50
C SER A 166 -5.84 3.26 -10.18
N TYR A 167 -5.86 4.12 -11.21
CA TYR A 167 -6.07 5.57 -11.06
C TYR A 167 -7.41 5.91 -10.42
N LEU A 168 -8.50 5.26 -10.88
CA LEU A 168 -9.85 5.48 -10.32
C LEU A 168 -9.92 5.07 -8.84
N VAL A 169 -9.33 3.94 -8.47
CA VAL A 169 -9.27 3.48 -7.07
C VAL A 169 -8.50 4.47 -6.20
N ILE A 170 -7.31 4.89 -6.63
CA ILE A 170 -6.48 5.87 -5.91
C ILE A 170 -7.23 7.20 -5.76
N ARG A 171 -7.84 7.69 -6.85
CA ARG A 171 -8.63 8.93 -6.84
C ARG A 171 -9.81 8.87 -5.87
N ARG A 172 -10.54 7.73 -5.86
CA ARG A 172 -11.68 7.54 -4.95
C ARG A 172 -11.22 7.49 -3.49
N ASN A 173 -10.12 6.78 -3.21
CA ASN A 173 -9.58 6.69 -1.85
C ASN A 173 -9.06 8.04 -1.34
N ASN A 174 -8.37 8.80 -2.19
CA ASN A 174 -7.89 10.14 -1.84
C ASN A 174 -9.05 11.12 -1.56
N ARG A 175 -10.15 11.03 -2.33
CA ARG A 175 -11.35 11.85 -2.08
C ARG A 175 -12.01 11.52 -0.75
N LYS A 176 -12.11 10.23 -0.40
CA LYS A 176 -12.63 9.83 0.91
C LYS A 176 -11.76 10.37 2.05
N LEU A 177 -10.45 10.18 1.99
CA LEU A 177 -9.52 10.70 3.00
C LEU A 177 -9.61 12.22 3.16
N GLN A 178 -9.76 12.97 2.06
CA GLN A 178 -9.96 14.42 2.11
C GLN A 178 -11.31 14.80 2.72
N ALA A 179 -12.39 14.11 2.36
CA ALA A 179 -13.71 14.36 2.92
C ALA A 179 -13.75 14.06 4.42
N ASP A 180 -13.15 12.95 4.86
CA ASP A 180 -13.05 12.59 6.27
C ASP A 180 -12.20 13.60 7.06
N SER A 181 -11.11 14.10 6.48
CA SER A 181 -10.28 15.14 7.08
C SER A 181 -11.04 16.46 7.20
N LEU A 182 -11.77 16.86 6.15
CA LEU A 182 -12.58 18.08 6.17
C LEU A 182 -13.72 17.98 7.19
N ALA A 183 -14.41 16.84 7.25
CA ALA A 183 -15.47 16.62 8.22
C ALA A 183 -14.94 16.70 9.67
N ARG A 184 -13.78 16.10 9.96
CA ARG A 184 -13.11 16.21 11.26
C ARG A 184 -12.75 17.66 11.59
N MET A 185 -12.21 18.42 10.62
CA MET A 185 -11.87 19.83 10.81
C MET A 185 -13.12 20.68 11.08
N GLN A 186 -14.23 20.43 10.38
CA GLN A 186 -15.50 21.12 10.61
C GLN A 186 -16.07 20.83 12.01
N SER A 187 -16.06 19.57 12.44
CA SER A 187 -16.47 19.19 13.79
C SER A 187 -15.61 19.86 14.86
N PHE A 188 -14.28 19.85 14.67
CA PHE A 188 -13.33 20.52 15.55
C PHE A 188 -13.60 22.04 15.68
N LEU A 189 -13.83 22.74 14.57
CA LEU A 189 -14.16 24.18 14.58
C LEU A 189 -15.50 24.47 15.25
N ALA A 190 -16.51 23.61 15.02
CA ALA A 190 -17.80 23.74 15.68
C ALA A 190 -17.67 23.59 17.21
N ASP A 191 -16.96 22.56 17.66
CA ASP A 191 -16.71 22.31 19.07
C ASP A 191 -15.90 23.43 19.72
N ALA A 192 -14.83 23.89 19.08
CA ALA A 192 -14.05 25.05 19.54
C ALA A 192 -14.91 26.30 19.70
N SER A 193 -15.81 26.56 18.73
CA SER A 193 -16.72 27.72 18.78
C SER A 193 -17.69 27.64 19.96
N HIS A 194 -18.21 26.43 20.24
CA HIS A 194 -19.08 26.21 21.39
C HIS A 194 -18.34 26.41 22.72
N GLU A 195 -17.12 25.88 22.85
CA GLU A 195 -16.31 25.99 24.06
C GLU A 195 -15.82 27.42 24.32
N LEU A 196 -15.59 28.23 23.29
CA LEU A 196 -15.25 29.65 23.42
C LEU A 196 -16.48 30.52 23.76
N ARG A 197 -17.68 30.16 23.30
CA ARG A 197 -18.90 30.93 23.54
C ARG A 197 -19.30 30.94 25.03
N THR A 198 -19.12 29.82 25.71
CA THR A 198 -19.52 29.67 27.13
C THR A 198 -18.78 30.64 28.04
N PRO A 199 -17.43 30.66 28.12
CA PRO A 199 -16.69 31.62 28.95
C PRO A 199 -16.96 33.07 28.54
N LEU A 200 -17.08 33.34 27.23
CA LEU A 200 -17.38 34.68 26.72
C LEU A 200 -18.73 35.17 27.22
N THR A 201 -19.74 34.30 27.29
CA THR A 201 -21.05 34.66 27.86
C THR A 201 -20.96 34.98 29.33
N VAL A 202 -20.16 34.24 30.10
CA VAL A 202 -19.93 34.49 31.53
C VAL A 202 -19.19 35.84 31.72
N ILE A 203 -18.11 36.08 30.98
CA ILE A 203 -17.36 37.36 31.01
C ILE A 203 -18.30 38.53 30.71
N LYS A 204 -19.12 38.42 29.63
CA LYS A 204 -20.07 39.44 29.24
C LYS A 204 -21.10 39.71 30.33
N GLY A 205 -21.69 38.65 30.94
CA GLY A 205 -22.68 38.79 32.01
C GLY A 205 -22.14 39.50 33.22
N TYR A 206 -20.98 39.09 33.73
CA TYR A 206 -20.36 39.75 34.89
C TYR A 206 -19.93 41.20 34.58
N SER A 207 -19.37 41.44 33.40
CA SER A 207 -19.00 42.78 32.95
C SER A 207 -20.20 43.72 32.86
N GLU A 208 -21.35 43.25 32.35
CA GLU A 208 -22.58 44.04 32.32
C GLU A 208 -23.14 44.32 33.70
N MET A 209 -23.09 43.37 34.64
CA MET A 209 -23.54 43.54 36.04
C MET A 209 -22.65 44.57 36.74
N LEU A 210 -21.32 44.51 36.55
CA LEU A 210 -20.39 45.48 37.10
C LEU A 210 -20.61 46.88 36.52
N ALA A 211 -20.77 47.00 35.19
CA ALA A 211 -20.99 48.28 34.51
C ALA A 211 -22.31 48.96 34.91
N LYS A 212 -23.38 48.17 35.17
CA LYS A 212 -24.68 48.69 35.60
C LYS A 212 -24.75 48.96 37.11
N GLY A 213 -23.70 48.74 37.88
CA GLY A 213 -23.66 48.93 39.33
C GLY A 213 -24.64 47.98 40.09
N GLN A 214 -24.95 46.84 39.51
CA GLN A 214 -25.88 45.85 40.11
C GLN A 214 -25.23 45.10 41.28
N ILE A 215 -23.88 45.05 41.30
CA ILE A 215 -23.10 44.46 42.37
C ILE A 215 -22.67 45.59 43.30
N LYS A 216 -23.30 45.72 44.47
CA LYS A 216 -23.10 46.85 45.36
C LYS A 216 -22.05 46.60 46.43
N ASP A 217 -21.90 45.33 46.84
CA ASP A 217 -20.94 44.95 47.88
C ASP A 217 -19.53 44.83 47.28
N ASP A 218 -18.51 45.35 47.96
CA ASP A 218 -17.13 45.33 47.48
C ASP A 218 -16.56 43.91 47.41
N GLY A 219 -16.98 43.03 48.35
CA GLY A 219 -16.57 41.65 48.30
C GLY A 219 -17.18 40.88 47.12
N ASP A 220 -18.45 41.21 46.77
CA ASP A 220 -19.09 40.64 45.58
C ASP A 220 -18.48 41.18 44.31
N ARG A 221 -18.07 42.43 44.26
CA ARG A 221 -17.31 43.03 43.14
C ARG A 221 -15.99 42.31 42.90
N GLN A 222 -15.23 42.09 43.97
CA GLN A 222 -13.98 41.34 43.85
C GLN A 222 -14.20 39.94 43.32
N ARG A 223 -15.21 39.20 43.84
CA ARG A 223 -15.58 37.89 43.34
C ARG A 223 -15.97 37.90 41.87
N ALA A 224 -16.67 38.95 41.42
CA ALA A 224 -17.03 39.12 40.01
C ALA A 224 -15.82 39.33 39.12
N PHE A 225 -14.86 40.16 39.54
CA PHE A 225 -13.59 40.35 38.82
C PHE A 225 -12.75 39.07 38.80
N ASP A 226 -12.63 38.36 39.90
CA ASP A 226 -11.92 37.08 39.97
C ASP A 226 -12.53 36.07 39.04
N ARG A 227 -13.86 36.03 38.91
CA ARG A 227 -14.58 35.15 37.98
C ARG A 227 -14.29 35.52 36.52
N VAL A 228 -14.37 36.79 36.16
CA VAL A 228 -14.02 37.27 34.83
C VAL A 228 -12.57 36.87 34.48
N ASN A 229 -11.63 37.13 35.40
CA ASN A 229 -10.22 36.84 35.18
C ASN A 229 -9.98 35.31 35.00
N SER A 230 -10.65 34.49 35.80
CA SER A 230 -10.57 33.04 35.69
C SER A 230 -11.08 32.50 34.33
N GLU A 231 -12.17 33.13 33.79
CA GLU A 231 -12.68 32.73 32.46
C GLU A 231 -11.76 33.21 31.31
N ILE A 232 -11.07 34.36 31.47
CA ILE A 232 -10.05 34.84 30.51
C ILE A 232 -8.91 33.83 30.44
N VAL A 233 -8.32 33.45 31.57
CA VAL A 233 -7.23 32.46 31.65
C VAL A 233 -7.67 31.12 31.07
N ARG A 234 -8.92 30.73 31.29
CA ARG A 234 -9.50 29.52 30.70
C ARG A 234 -9.56 29.62 29.17
N MET A 235 -9.96 30.76 28.61
CA MET A 235 -9.99 31.00 27.16
C MET A 235 -8.59 30.99 26.55
N GLU A 236 -7.61 31.62 27.20
CA GLU A 236 -6.21 31.60 26.77
C GLU A 236 -5.69 30.17 26.66
N ASN A 237 -5.91 29.36 27.67
CA ASN A 237 -5.52 27.94 27.66
C ASN A 237 -6.21 27.16 26.54
N LEU A 238 -7.51 27.42 26.31
CA LEU A 238 -8.28 26.76 25.23
C LEU A 238 -7.71 27.13 23.84
N ILE A 239 -7.43 28.41 23.62
CA ILE A 239 -6.82 28.88 22.35
C ILE A 239 -5.46 28.21 22.15
N HIS A 240 -4.65 28.14 23.19
CA HIS A 240 -3.34 27.49 23.13
C HIS A 240 -3.45 25.98 22.80
N ASP A 241 -4.44 25.30 23.39
CA ASP A 241 -4.75 23.89 23.11
C ASP A 241 -5.18 23.68 21.65
N LEU A 242 -6.01 24.60 21.12
CA LEU A 242 -6.45 24.56 19.72
C LEU A 242 -5.31 24.78 18.73
N LEU A 243 -4.43 25.75 19.00
CA LEU A 243 -3.25 26.02 18.17
C LEU A 243 -2.32 24.82 18.17
N LEU A 244 -2.03 24.23 19.32
CA LEU A 244 -1.21 23.04 19.42
C LEU A 244 -1.79 21.85 18.62
N LEU A 245 -3.11 21.61 18.73
CA LEU A 245 -3.77 20.56 17.93
C LEU A 245 -3.71 20.82 16.42
N ALA A 246 -3.77 22.09 16.00
CA ALA A 246 -3.60 22.46 14.59
C ALA A 246 -2.16 22.22 14.12
N GLU A 247 -1.15 22.59 14.90
CA GLU A 247 0.27 22.36 14.60
C GLU A 247 0.61 20.87 14.52
N LEU A 248 0.12 20.08 15.49
CA LEU A 248 0.31 18.61 15.49
C LEU A 248 -0.38 17.90 14.33
N GLY A 249 -1.39 18.54 13.71
CA GLY A 249 -2.10 18.03 12.52
C GLY A 249 -1.38 18.35 11.19
N GLU A 250 -0.42 19.28 11.18
CA GLU A 250 0.36 19.63 9.99
C GLU A 250 1.61 18.75 9.86
N THR A 251 2.00 18.42 8.62
CA THR A 251 3.16 17.57 8.29
C THR A 251 4.52 18.23 8.48
N SER A 252 4.61 19.34 9.18
CA SER A 252 5.89 19.95 9.53
C SER A 252 6.61 19.07 10.54
N ALA A 253 7.81 18.62 10.19
CA ALA A 253 8.63 17.84 11.11
C ALA A 253 9.01 18.75 12.31
N PRO A 254 8.54 18.46 13.54
CA PRO A 254 8.92 19.22 14.71
C PRO A 254 10.42 19.08 14.97
N ILE A 255 10.98 20.07 15.66
CA ILE A 255 12.37 19.99 16.16
C ILE A 255 12.39 18.83 17.15
N ARG A 256 13.12 17.77 16.81
CA ARG A 256 13.34 16.62 17.68
C ARG A 256 14.71 16.70 18.30
N GLU A 257 14.72 16.76 19.61
CA GLU A 257 15.93 16.72 20.43
C GLU A 257 15.90 15.47 21.32
N GLU A 258 17.03 15.09 21.86
CA GLU A 258 17.10 14.04 22.85
C GLU A 258 16.60 14.58 24.18
N VAL A 259 15.47 14.09 24.67
CA VAL A 259 14.82 14.49 25.92
C VAL A 259 15.04 13.41 26.97
N ASP A 260 15.59 13.77 28.11
CA ASP A 260 15.64 12.90 29.30
C ASP A 260 14.24 12.81 29.89
N LEU A 261 13.57 11.70 29.56
CA LEU A 261 12.19 11.43 30.00
C LEU A 261 12.12 11.09 31.50
N SER A 262 13.18 10.48 32.06
CA SER A 262 13.27 10.16 33.47
C SER A 262 13.28 11.42 34.33
N GLU A 263 14.09 12.41 33.98
CA GLU A 263 14.13 13.69 34.68
C GLU A 263 12.85 14.48 34.49
N LEU A 264 12.30 14.51 33.26
CA LEU A 264 11.05 15.20 32.98
C LEU A 264 9.91 14.65 33.85
N VAL A 265 9.68 13.31 33.83
CA VAL A 265 8.61 12.68 34.58
C VAL A 265 8.83 12.84 36.09
N SER A 266 10.08 12.71 36.56
CA SER A 266 10.42 12.89 37.97
C SER A 266 10.15 14.30 38.45
N SER A 267 10.51 15.34 37.66
CA SER A 267 10.28 16.75 37.99
C SER A 267 8.78 17.03 38.12
N TYR A 268 7.98 16.69 37.12
CA TYR A 268 6.53 16.91 37.13
C TYR A 268 5.83 16.12 38.26
N SER A 269 6.33 14.92 38.56
CA SER A 269 5.78 14.09 39.65
C SER A 269 6.06 14.67 41.03
N ARG A 270 7.26 15.25 41.25
CA ARG A 270 7.62 15.94 42.48
C ARG A 270 6.80 17.20 42.69
N ASP A 271 6.63 18.01 41.64
CA ASP A 271 5.81 19.22 41.68
C ASP A 271 4.34 18.84 41.97
N PHE A 272 3.81 17.82 41.30
CA PHE A 272 2.46 17.34 41.53
C PHE A 272 2.24 16.89 42.97
N LYS A 273 3.18 16.15 43.55
CA LYS A 273 3.12 15.71 44.98
C LYS A 273 3.16 16.89 45.94
N THR A 274 4.00 17.90 45.63
CA THR A 274 4.13 19.10 46.47
C THR A 274 2.87 19.94 46.45
N LEU A 275 2.23 20.09 45.29
CA LEU A 275 1.01 20.88 45.12
C LEU A 275 -0.26 20.15 45.62
N ASN A 276 -0.20 18.83 45.81
CA ASN A 276 -1.31 18.00 46.21
C ASN A 276 -0.97 17.14 47.45
N PRO A 277 -0.69 17.75 48.62
CA PRO A 277 -0.15 17.00 49.78
C PRO A 277 -1.16 15.99 50.40
N GLY A 278 -2.42 16.11 50.07
CA GLY A 278 -3.46 15.14 50.51
C GLY A 278 -3.50 13.84 49.71
N ARG A 279 -2.77 13.75 48.61
CA ARG A 279 -2.76 12.55 47.73
C ARG A 279 -1.59 11.63 48.04
N SER A 280 -1.88 10.33 48.06
CA SER A 280 -0.83 9.31 48.04
C SER A 280 -0.28 9.16 46.62
N VAL A 281 1.00 9.53 46.40
CA VAL A 281 1.66 9.44 45.07
C VAL A 281 2.79 8.44 45.17
N ALA A 282 2.63 7.30 44.51
CA ALA A 282 3.66 6.28 44.30
C ALA A 282 4.43 6.51 43.00
N LEU A 283 5.75 6.45 43.04
CA LEU A 283 6.61 6.67 41.88
C LEU A 283 7.51 5.47 41.64
N GLU A 284 7.49 4.96 40.40
CA GLU A 284 8.38 3.90 39.89
C GLU A 284 9.01 4.40 38.60
N ILE A 285 10.09 5.16 38.68
CA ILE A 285 10.74 5.80 37.52
C ILE A 285 12.11 5.18 37.35
N GLU A 286 12.33 4.52 36.21
CA GLU A 286 13.62 3.96 35.80
C GLU A 286 14.51 5.12 35.30
N ASP A 287 15.76 5.19 35.77
CA ASP A 287 16.70 6.24 35.45
C ASP A 287 17.30 6.10 34.05
N GLY A 288 17.69 7.23 33.43
CA GLY A 288 18.44 7.26 32.18
C GLY A 288 17.62 6.88 30.94
N LEU A 289 16.31 7.05 30.99
CA LEU A 289 15.45 6.85 29.84
C LEU A 289 15.31 8.13 29.04
N SER A 290 15.77 8.13 27.78
CA SER A 290 15.63 9.26 26.85
C SER A 290 14.86 8.87 25.58
N CYS A 291 14.22 9.85 24.95
CA CYS A 291 13.56 9.69 23.67
C CYS A 291 13.84 10.90 22.76
N LEU A 292 13.72 10.72 21.44
CA LEU A 292 13.76 11.80 20.48
C LEU A 292 12.37 12.45 20.36
N GLY A 293 12.26 13.74 20.73
CA GLY A 293 10.97 14.43 20.71
C GLY A 293 11.08 15.93 20.92
N SER A 294 9.91 16.57 21.05
CA SER A 294 9.79 17.97 21.46
C SER A 294 9.62 18.03 22.99
N ILE A 295 10.55 18.68 23.67
CA ILE A 295 10.49 18.84 25.15
C ILE A 295 9.20 19.56 25.57
N ASP A 296 8.75 20.57 24.79
CA ASP A 296 7.56 21.34 25.14
C ASP A 296 6.27 20.53 24.96
N HIS A 297 6.21 19.66 23.92
CA HIS A 297 5.10 18.75 23.74
C HIS A 297 5.05 17.69 24.84
N LEU A 298 6.19 17.12 25.24
CA LEU A 298 6.26 16.14 26.33
C LEU A 298 5.90 16.77 27.69
N LYS A 299 6.32 18.02 27.97
CA LYS A 299 5.85 18.77 29.13
C LYS A 299 4.32 18.94 29.11
N ARG A 300 3.77 19.29 27.95
CA ARG A 300 2.32 19.45 27.77
C ARG A 300 1.55 18.16 27.98
N LEU A 301 2.11 17.02 27.52
CA LEU A 301 1.57 15.69 27.79
C LEU A 301 1.46 15.44 29.28
N MET A 302 2.54 15.63 30.05
CA MET A 302 2.54 15.46 31.51
C MET A 302 1.52 16.37 32.20
N GLN A 303 1.50 17.67 31.82
CA GLN A 303 0.55 18.64 32.37
C GLN A 303 -0.91 18.21 32.13
N ASN A 304 -1.24 17.76 30.92
CA ASN A 304 -2.60 17.32 30.61
C ASN A 304 -3.03 16.09 31.42
N ILE A 305 -2.14 15.08 31.55
CA ILE A 305 -2.45 13.89 32.33
C ILE A 305 -2.65 14.26 33.82
N LEU A 306 -1.71 15.00 34.41
CA LEU A 306 -1.76 15.37 35.83
C LEU A 306 -2.93 16.32 36.13
N ASN A 307 -3.23 17.26 35.25
CA ASN A 307 -4.40 18.15 35.39
C ASN A 307 -5.73 17.38 35.30
N ASN A 308 -5.81 16.35 34.45
CA ASN A 308 -6.98 15.47 34.40
C ASN A 308 -7.19 14.77 35.72
N ILE A 309 -6.14 14.29 36.39
CA ILE A 309 -6.23 13.66 37.70
C ILE A 309 -6.78 14.67 38.72
N VAL A 310 -6.24 15.87 38.79
CA VAL A 310 -6.71 16.90 39.75
C VAL A 310 -8.18 17.23 39.56
N ARG A 311 -8.64 17.31 38.32
CA ARG A 311 -10.01 17.70 37.96
C ARG A 311 -11.05 16.62 38.15
N HIS A 312 -10.70 15.37 37.88
CA HIS A 312 -11.66 14.28 37.73
C HIS A 312 -11.61 13.27 38.87
N THR A 313 -10.71 13.45 39.85
CA THR A 313 -10.58 12.55 40.97
C THR A 313 -10.70 13.29 42.31
N PRO A 314 -11.18 12.64 43.40
CA PRO A 314 -11.16 13.18 44.75
C PRO A 314 -9.78 13.65 45.18
N VAL A 315 -9.73 14.63 46.12
CA VAL A 315 -8.49 15.25 46.58
C VAL A 315 -7.54 14.25 47.25
N ASP A 316 -8.04 13.17 47.79
CA ASP A 316 -7.32 12.11 48.48
C ASP A 316 -7.08 10.86 47.60
N ALA A 317 -7.53 10.88 46.36
CA ALA A 317 -7.39 9.73 45.46
C ALA A 317 -5.89 9.38 45.23
N PRO A 318 -5.51 8.09 45.36
CA PRO A 318 -4.16 7.66 45.13
C PRO A 318 -3.76 7.79 43.66
N VAL A 319 -2.48 8.04 43.41
CA VAL A 319 -1.89 8.15 42.06
C VAL A 319 -0.62 7.29 42.00
N HIS A 320 -0.45 6.57 40.91
CA HIS A 320 0.75 5.78 40.64
C HIS A 320 1.32 6.21 39.27
N ILE A 321 2.60 6.56 39.26
CA ILE A 321 3.33 6.97 38.06
C ILE A 321 4.50 6.01 37.87
N LYS A 322 4.49 5.33 36.72
CA LYS A 322 5.52 4.36 36.35
C LYS A 322 6.11 4.69 35.00
N LEU A 323 7.44 4.79 34.94
CA LEU A 323 8.20 4.92 33.72
C LEU A 323 9.22 3.79 33.65
N SER A 324 9.19 3.00 32.59
CA SER A 324 10.06 1.84 32.40
C SER A 324 10.36 1.58 30.94
N ARG A 325 11.43 0.83 30.67
CA ARG A 325 11.74 0.35 29.32
C ARG A 325 11.04 -0.98 29.06
N ASN A 326 10.29 -1.04 27.99
CA ASN A 326 9.63 -2.26 27.52
C ASN A 326 10.19 -2.65 26.14
N GLY A 327 11.22 -3.47 26.12
CA GLY A 327 11.95 -3.82 24.89
C GLY A 327 12.63 -2.60 24.25
N LYS A 328 12.18 -2.22 23.06
CA LYS A 328 12.70 -1.05 22.33
C LYS A 328 11.94 0.24 22.61
N LYS A 329 10.82 0.16 23.31
CA LYS A 329 9.94 1.29 23.60
C LYS A 329 10.02 1.71 25.06
N LEU A 330 9.72 2.96 25.33
CA LEU A 330 9.53 3.50 26.65
C LEU A 330 8.04 3.45 26.99
N SER A 331 7.72 3.00 28.18
CA SER A 331 6.35 2.89 28.70
C SER A 331 6.16 3.82 29.88
N LEU A 332 5.31 4.83 29.75
CA LEU A 332 4.84 5.69 30.83
C LEU A 332 3.40 5.30 31.15
N VAL A 333 3.18 4.87 32.37
CA VAL A 333 1.84 4.51 32.89
C VAL A 333 1.53 5.42 34.07
N ILE A 334 0.40 6.12 33.99
CA ILE A 334 -0.11 6.96 35.08
C ILE A 334 -1.50 6.49 35.41
N GLU A 335 -1.66 6.06 36.65
CA GLU A 335 -2.91 5.50 37.19
C GLU A 335 -3.47 6.37 38.30
N ASP A 336 -4.79 6.53 38.34
CA ASP A 336 -5.49 7.22 39.41
C ASP A 336 -6.55 6.33 40.11
N GLY A 337 -6.97 6.73 41.30
CA GLY A 337 -8.04 6.10 42.09
C GLY A 337 -9.39 6.78 41.98
N GLY A 338 -9.67 7.46 40.84
CA GLY A 338 -10.95 8.13 40.62
C GLY A 338 -12.08 7.20 40.19
N ALA A 339 -13.12 7.77 39.57
CA ALA A 339 -14.28 7.01 39.07
C ALA A 339 -14.02 6.30 37.74
N GLY A 340 -12.87 6.59 37.05
CA GLY A 340 -12.56 6.08 35.72
C GLY A 340 -13.48 6.62 34.62
N LEU A 341 -13.47 5.94 33.47
CA LEU A 341 -14.33 6.22 32.33
C LEU A 341 -15.49 5.22 32.24
N SER A 342 -16.45 5.50 31.34
CA SER A 342 -17.50 4.53 31.02
C SER A 342 -16.94 3.32 30.28
N GLU A 343 -17.59 2.17 30.39
CA GLU A 343 -17.19 0.94 29.68
C GLU A 343 -17.07 1.14 28.12
N THR A 344 -17.96 1.96 27.57
CA THR A 344 -17.97 2.32 26.15
C THR A 344 -16.71 3.11 25.77
N SER A 345 -16.30 4.06 26.62
CA SER A 345 -15.11 4.90 26.39
C SER A 345 -13.80 4.09 26.38
N TYR A 346 -13.71 3.00 27.16
CA TYR A 346 -12.56 2.10 27.12
C TYR A 346 -12.52 1.24 25.84
N ARG A 347 -13.70 0.90 25.28
CA ARG A 347 -13.83 0.02 24.12
C ARG A 347 -13.59 0.75 22.79
N ASP A 348 -14.11 1.97 22.66
CA ASP A 348 -14.13 2.71 21.39
C ASP A 348 -12.77 3.37 21.06
N GLY A 349 -11.83 3.39 22.02
CA GLY A 349 -10.51 3.96 21.84
C GLY A 349 -10.53 5.49 21.71
N ILE A 350 -9.32 6.10 21.64
CA ILE A 350 -9.17 7.55 21.44
C ILE A 350 -8.99 7.80 19.94
N GLU A 351 -10.02 8.26 19.23
CA GLU A 351 -9.81 8.93 17.95
C GLU A 351 -9.25 10.34 18.20
N LEU A 352 -8.25 10.74 17.41
CA LEU A 352 -7.43 11.97 17.57
C LEU A 352 -8.22 13.28 17.74
N LEU A 353 -9.53 13.31 17.54
CA LEU A 353 -10.39 14.49 17.63
C LEU A 353 -11.79 14.18 18.20
N ASN A 354 -12.02 12.97 18.70
CA ASN A 354 -13.32 12.65 19.30
C ASN A 354 -13.33 13.01 20.78
N ARG A 355 -14.35 13.73 21.18
CA ARG A 355 -14.61 14.10 22.57
C ARG A 355 -15.05 12.90 23.38
N PHE A 356 -14.33 12.63 24.44
CA PHE A 356 -14.84 11.79 25.51
C PHE A 356 -15.79 12.61 26.38
N ASP A 357 -17.09 12.25 26.33
CA ASP A 357 -18.16 12.61 27.26
C ASP A 357 -18.38 14.11 27.54
N THR A 358 -19.16 14.76 26.67
CA THR A 358 -19.60 16.16 26.81
C THR A 358 -20.46 16.41 28.03
N SER A 359 -21.00 15.37 28.73
CA SER A 359 -21.93 15.53 29.80
C SER A 359 -21.29 15.84 31.18
N ARG A 360 -20.07 15.32 31.42
CA ARG A 360 -19.36 15.52 32.69
C ARG A 360 -18.40 16.71 32.71
N SER A 361 -17.95 17.21 31.58
CA SER A 361 -16.95 18.31 31.51
C SER A 361 -17.57 19.69 31.79
N ARG A 362 -18.89 19.84 31.73
CA ARG A 362 -19.58 21.12 31.96
C ARG A 362 -19.52 21.58 33.41
N ASP A 363 -19.59 20.64 34.35
CA ASP A 363 -19.61 20.98 35.78
C ASP A 363 -18.21 21.20 36.39
N THR A 364 -17.16 20.70 35.77
CA THR A 364 -15.79 20.73 36.30
C THR A 364 -14.83 21.68 35.55
N GLY A 365 -15.30 22.41 34.53
CA GLY A 365 -14.57 23.53 33.93
C GLY A 365 -13.40 23.14 32.98
N GLY A 366 -13.34 21.91 32.46
CA GLY A 366 -12.32 21.46 31.50
C GLY A 366 -12.64 21.80 30.04
N SER A 367 -11.62 21.96 29.19
CA SER A 367 -11.77 22.19 27.74
C SER A 367 -12.23 20.93 26.98
N GLY A 368 -12.21 19.76 27.63
CA GLY A 368 -12.48 18.47 26.98
C GLY A 368 -11.43 18.03 25.95
N LEU A 369 -10.40 18.86 25.72
CA LEU A 369 -9.36 18.62 24.72
C LEU A 369 -8.14 17.88 25.26
N GLY A 370 -8.01 17.73 26.58
CA GLY A 370 -6.81 17.16 27.21
C GLY A 370 -6.40 15.76 26.68
N LEU A 371 -7.36 14.85 26.56
CA LEU A 371 -7.08 13.51 26.02
C LEU A 371 -6.73 13.54 24.51
N SER A 372 -7.35 14.43 23.74
CA SER A 372 -7.03 14.64 22.33
C SER A 372 -5.61 15.18 22.15
N ILE A 373 -5.17 16.09 23.04
CA ILE A 373 -3.80 16.62 23.04
C ILE A 373 -2.80 15.50 23.39
N ILE A 374 -3.08 14.70 24.42
CA ILE A 374 -2.26 13.55 24.80
C ILE A 374 -2.10 12.61 23.59
N ALA A 375 -3.22 12.26 22.93
CA ALA A 375 -3.22 11.38 21.77
C ALA A 375 -2.41 11.96 20.59
N ALA A 376 -2.56 13.26 20.32
CA ALA A 376 -1.85 13.93 19.24
C ALA A 376 -0.34 13.96 19.48
N ILE A 377 0.09 14.31 20.71
CA ILE A 377 1.51 14.33 21.09
C ILE A 377 2.12 12.93 21.01
N VAL A 378 1.42 11.90 21.51
CA VAL A 378 1.89 10.52 21.44
C VAL A 378 2.03 10.06 19.99
N HIS A 379 1.06 10.39 19.15
CA HIS A 379 1.09 10.06 17.71
C HIS A 379 2.25 10.74 16.98
N GLU A 380 2.49 12.03 17.25
CA GLU A 380 3.62 12.78 16.70
C GLU A 380 4.97 12.11 17.03
N HIS A 381 5.11 11.57 18.24
CA HIS A 381 6.30 10.85 18.69
C HIS A 381 6.37 9.41 18.15
N GLY A 382 5.40 8.99 17.31
CA GLY A 382 5.34 7.63 16.75
C GLY A 382 4.95 6.56 17.78
N GLY A 383 4.37 7.02 18.91
CA GLY A 383 3.94 6.20 20.02
C GLY A 383 2.51 5.68 19.88
N THR A 384 2.06 4.99 20.92
CA THR A 384 0.69 4.50 21.08
C THR A 384 0.15 4.90 22.44
N LEU A 385 -1.12 5.32 22.49
CA LEU A 385 -1.86 5.67 23.69
C LEU A 385 -2.93 4.62 23.95
N ALA A 386 -2.97 4.09 25.16
CA ALA A 386 -4.03 3.21 25.62
C ALA A 386 -4.66 3.75 26.92
N LEU A 387 -5.98 3.66 27.00
CA LEU A 387 -6.74 3.94 28.22
C LEU A 387 -7.27 2.60 28.75
N ARG A 388 -7.05 2.35 30.01
CA ARG A 388 -7.57 1.15 30.67
C ARG A 388 -8.06 1.47 32.09
N LYS A 389 -8.79 0.53 32.66
CA LYS A 389 -9.19 0.63 34.04
C LYS A 389 -7.94 0.53 34.94
N SER A 390 -7.78 1.47 35.85
CA SER A 390 -6.69 1.50 36.81
C SER A 390 -6.81 0.37 37.84
N THR A 391 -5.68 -0.14 38.29
CA THR A 391 -5.60 -1.06 39.45
C THR A 391 -6.04 -0.38 40.75
N LEU A 392 -5.99 0.96 40.76
CA LEU A 392 -6.43 1.78 41.89
C LEU A 392 -7.96 2.11 41.86
N GLY A 393 -8.65 1.64 40.82
CA GLY A 393 -10.11 1.81 40.65
C GLY A 393 -10.52 2.84 39.61
N GLY A 394 -9.65 3.77 39.21
CA GLY A 394 -9.93 4.87 38.29
C GLY A 394 -9.45 4.63 36.87
N LEU A 395 -8.80 5.63 36.28
CA LEU A 395 -8.24 5.61 34.93
C LEU A 395 -6.74 5.31 34.94
N ALA A 396 -6.29 4.46 34.04
CA ALA A 396 -4.90 4.29 33.70
C ALA A 396 -4.65 4.82 32.28
N VAL A 397 -3.75 5.77 32.17
CA VAL A 397 -3.23 6.32 30.90
C VAL A 397 -1.88 5.68 30.63
N GLU A 398 -1.80 4.90 29.56
CA GLU A 398 -0.59 4.20 29.15
C GLU A 398 -0.09 4.77 27.84
N VAL A 399 1.12 5.34 27.86
CA VAL A 399 1.83 5.93 26.72
C VAL A 399 3.03 5.06 26.42
N SER A 400 3.17 4.61 25.17
CA SER A 400 4.33 3.86 24.69
C SER A 400 4.97 4.62 23.52
N ILE A 401 6.18 5.08 23.70
CA ILE A 401 6.98 5.85 22.72
C ILE A 401 8.19 5.06 22.26
#